data_464a996553ba52581dacb2877eab7230
#
_entry.id   464a996553ba52581dacb2877eab7230
#
_cell.length_a   1.000
_cell.length_b   1.000
_cell.length_c   1.000
_cell.angle_alpha   90.00
_cell.angle_beta   90.00
_cell.angle_gamma   90.00
#
_symmetry.space_group_name_H-M   'P 1'
#
loop_
_entity.id
_entity.type
_entity.pdbx_description
1 polymer ?
#
loop_
_entity_poly.entity_id
_entity_poly.type
_entity_poly.pdbx_seq_one_letter_code
_entity_poly.pdbx_strand_id
1 'polypeptide(L)'
;MLEVVFSDSVAGAMLVAIGHQHSVGGATAVIFANEDGEQNATIPQAEIEKFQREAEERERRGWENAVPFEGKRENIVNLPLALSVGHISQTGIGTEREEAISLLTGTFPDIASQVVEEMLDTARKSYAELLKQVQNGEPIRIWASREPDAMCGLYWLMEQLRPVGLEKL
;
A
#
# COMPACT_ATOMS: atom_id res chain seq x y z
N MET A 1 -5.00 14.94 -11.14
CA MET A 1 -5.69 14.11 -10.11
C MET A 1 -4.67 13.29 -9.37
N LEU A 2 -4.68 13.32 -8.05
CA LEU A 2 -3.81 12.53 -7.20
C LEU A 2 -4.44 11.18 -6.89
N GLU A 3 -3.61 10.15 -6.79
CA GLU A 3 -4.00 8.77 -6.45
C GLU A 3 -3.46 8.44 -5.06
N VAL A 4 -4.32 8.40 -4.07
CA VAL A 4 -3.91 8.19 -2.67
C VAL A 4 -4.09 6.74 -2.26
N VAL A 5 -3.04 6.16 -1.71
CA VAL A 5 -2.98 4.78 -1.19
C VAL A 5 -2.35 4.72 0.20
N PHE A 6 -2.60 3.65 0.93
CA PHE A 6 -2.15 3.48 2.32
C PHE A 6 -1.19 2.29 2.51
N SER A 7 -0.63 1.77 1.42
CA SER A 7 0.22 0.58 1.46
C SER A 7 1.26 0.62 0.34
N ASP A 8 2.49 0.26 0.67
CA ASP A 8 3.60 0.14 -0.30
C ASP A 8 3.29 -0.90 -1.38
N SER A 9 2.59 -1.97 -1.02
CA SER A 9 2.18 -3.01 -1.97
C SER A 9 1.23 -2.46 -3.03
N VAL A 10 0.25 -1.63 -2.63
CA VAL A 10 -0.69 -1.00 -3.56
C VAL A 10 0.02 0.05 -4.42
N ALA A 11 0.87 0.88 -3.81
CA ALA A 11 1.68 1.85 -4.56
C ALA A 11 2.58 1.15 -5.58
N GLY A 12 3.24 0.07 -5.19
CA GLY A 12 4.06 -0.76 -6.08
C GLY A 12 3.26 -1.36 -7.23
N ALA A 13 2.06 -1.89 -6.95
CA ALA A 13 1.17 -2.42 -7.99
C ALA A 13 0.77 -1.34 -9.02
N MET A 14 0.46 -0.12 -8.56
CA MET A 14 0.17 1.01 -9.45
C MET A 14 1.38 1.39 -10.32
N LEU A 15 2.60 1.41 -9.74
CA LEU A 15 3.82 1.66 -10.50
C LEU A 15 4.08 0.61 -11.58
N VAL A 16 3.81 -0.66 -11.25
CA VAL A 16 3.88 -1.76 -12.23
C VAL A 16 2.82 -1.57 -13.32
N ALA A 17 1.58 -1.22 -12.95
CA ALA A 17 0.52 -0.97 -13.91
C ALA A 17 0.86 0.15 -14.91
N ILE A 18 1.50 1.23 -14.45
CA ILE A 18 2.00 2.29 -15.34
C ILE A 18 3.03 1.76 -16.33
N GLY A 19 3.91 0.83 -15.88
CA GLY A 19 4.92 0.19 -16.72
C GLY A 19 4.34 -0.85 -17.70
N HIS A 20 3.19 -1.45 -17.39
CA HIS A 20 2.51 -2.49 -18.17
C HIS A 20 1.24 -1.98 -18.86
N GLN A 21 1.38 -0.92 -19.67
CA GLN A 21 0.26 -0.36 -20.47
C GLN A 21 -0.95 0.08 -19.63
N HIS A 22 -0.71 0.57 -18.44
CA HIS A 22 -1.73 1.14 -17.55
C HIS A 22 -2.83 0.17 -17.11
N SER A 23 -2.50 -1.09 -16.93
CA SER A 23 -3.43 -2.09 -16.35
C SER A 23 -2.93 -2.59 -15.00
N VAL A 24 -3.81 -2.72 -14.03
CA VAL A 24 -3.52 -3.36 -12.75
C VAL A 24 -3.89 -4.83 -12.85
N GLY A 25 -2.89 -5.68 -12.97
CA GLY A 25 -3.03 -7.13 -12.91
C GLY A 25 -2.23 -7.72 -11.74
N GLY A 26 -2.55 -8.92 -11.35
CA GLY A 26 -1.87 -9.60 -10.25
C GLY A 26 -0.56 -10.25 -10.72
N ALA A 27 0.52 -10.08 -9.96
CA ALA A 27 1.66 -10.97 -10.01
C ALA A 27 1.39 -12.17 -9.09
N THR A 28 1.64 -13.37 -9.55
CA THR A 28 1.49 -14.59 -8.74
C THR A 28 2.86 -15.20 -8.48
N ALA A 29 3.20 -15.39 -7.20
CA ALA A 29 4.35 -16.18 -6.77
C ALA A 29 3.85 -17.49 -6.14
N VAL A 30 4.51 -18.61 -6.44
CA VAL A 30 4.25 -19.89 -5.78
C VAL A 30 5.46 -20.22 -4.93
N ILE A 31 5.24 -20.29 -3.61
CA ILE A 31 6.27 -20.63 -2.64
C ILE A 31 5.90 -21.99 -2.04
N PHE A 32 6.81 -22.94 -2.12
CA PHE A 32 6.67 -24.24 -1.50
C PHE A 32 7.42 -24.25 -0.17
N ALA A 33 6.73 -24.56 0.91
CA ALA A 33 7.31 -24.76 2.23
C ALA A 33 6.73 -26.00 2.87
N ASN A 34 7.54 -26.71 3.67
CA ASN A 34 7.05 -27.79 4.52
C ASN A 34 6.35 -27.25 5.75
N GLU A 35 5.50 -28.07 6.41
CA GLU A 35 4.89 -27.76 7.70
C GLU A 35 5.94 -27.40 8.76
N ASP A 36 7.14 -27.97 8.67
CA ASP A 36 8.27 -27.72 9.58
C ASP A 36 9.18 -26.56 9.14
N GLY A 37 8.86 -25.87 8.04
CA GLY A 37 9.65 -24.74 7.51
C GLY A 37 10.98 -25.13 6.85
N GLU A 38 11.28 -26.43 6.70
CA GLU A 38 12.50 -26.89 6.03
C GLU A 38 12.35 -26.78 4.50
N GLN A 39 13.32 -26.12 3.86
CA GLN A 39 13.33 -25.87 2.41
C GLN A 39 13.62 -27.11 1.53
N ASN A 40 13.78 -28.29 2.11
CA ASN A 40 14.28 -29.50 1.44
C ASN A 40 13.24 -30.64 1.24
N ALA A 41 11.94 -30.34 1.28
CA ALA A 41 10.98 -31.37 0.90
C ALA A 41 11.04 -31.66 -0.59
N THR A 42 11.18 -32.93 -0.92
CA THR A 42 11.04 -33.38 -2.30
C THR A 42 9.54 -33.38 -2.65
N ILE A 43 9.04 -32.28 -3.20
CA ILE A 43 7.67 -32.21 -3.70
C ILE A 43 7.60 -32.99 -5.01
N PRO A 44 6.62 -33.87 -5.20
CA PRO A 44 6.45 -34.60 -6.45
C PRO A 44 6.32 -33.65 -7.64
N GLN A 45 7.04 -33.90 -8.72
CA GLN A 45 7.05 -33.08 -9.92
C GLN A 45 5.63 -32.77 -10.46
N ALA A 46 4.74 -33.75 -10.40
CA ALA A 46 3.34 -33.59 -10.81
C ALA A 46 2.57 -32.58 -9.98
N GLU A 47 2.92 -32.44 -8.70
CA GLU A 47 2.31 -31.45 -7.82
C GLU A 47 2.85 -30.05 -8.11
N ILE A 48 4.14 -29.90 -8.36
CA ILE A 48 4.75 -28.65 -8.82
C ILE A 48 4.08 -28.17 -10.10
N GLU A 49 3.94 -29.05 -11.10
CA GLU A 49 3.30 -28.74 -12.38
C GLU A 49 1.82 -28.36 -12.24
N LYS A 50 1.12 -28.98 -11.28
CA LYS A 50 -0.27 -28.60 -10.97
C LYS A 50 -0.33 -27.18 -10.41
N PHE A 51 0.48 -26.84 -9.42
CA PHE A 51 0.49 -25.51 -8.81
C PHE A 51 0.95 -24.43 -9.80
N GLN A 52 1.92 -24.74 -10.66
CA GLN A 52 2.34 -23.83 -11.72
C GLN A 52 1.18 -23.50 -12.67
N ARG A 53 0.45 -24.51 -13.15
CA ARG A 53 -0.73 -24.28 -14.01
C ARG A 53 -1.84 -23.48 -13.33
N GLU A 54 -2.09 -23.75 -12.05
CA GLU A 54 -3.07 -22.97 -11.26
C GLU A 54 -2.62 -21.52 -11.04
N ALA A 55 -1.31 -21.29 -10.90
CA ALA A 55 -0.74 -19.95 -10.77
C ALA A 55 -0.84 -19.17 -12.10
N GLU A 56 -0.45 -19.81 -13.22
CA GLU A 56 -0.57 -19.23 -14.56
C GLU A 56 -2.03 -18.89 -14.92
N GLU A 57 -2.98 -19.77 -14.57
CA GLU A 57 -4.39 -19.49 -14.79
C GLU A 57 -4.91 -18.34 -13.93
N ARG A 58 -4.47 -18.23 -12.65
CA ARG A 58 -4.80 -17.08 -11.80
C ARG A 58 -4.24 -15.78 -12.35
N GLU A 59 -2.99 -15.80 -12.81
CA GLU A 59 -2.36 -14.63 -13.41
C GLU A 59 -3.11 -14.22 -14.69
N ARG A 60 -3.41 -15.16 -15.59
CA ARG A 60 -4.18 -14.89 -16.79
C ARG A 60 -5.54 -14.27 -16.48
N ARG A 61 -6.30 -14.83 -15.51
CA ARG A 61 -7.58 -14.28 -15.07
C ARG A 61 -7.42 -12.89 -14.44
N GLY A 62 -6.33 -12.65 -13.71
CA GLY A 62 -5.99 -11.36 -13.15
C GLY A 62 -5.84 -10.29 -14.24
N TRP A 63 -5.11 -10.62 -15.30
CA TRP A 63 -4.94 -9.72 -16.45
C TRP A 63 -6.21 -9.52 -17.27
N GLU A 64 -7.00 -10.57 -17.49
CA GLU A 64 -8.28 -10.49 -18.20
C GLU A 64 -9.30 -9.58 -17.48
N ASN A 65 -9.23 -9.51 -16.15
CA ASN A 65 -10.09 -8.67 -15.32
C ASN A 65 -9.38 -7.38 -14.83
N ALA A 66 -8.22 -7.07 -15.38
CA ALA A 66 -7.46 -5.89 -14.97
C ALA A 66 -8.24 -4.60 -15.25
N VAL A 67 -8.24 -3.70 -14.27
CA VAL A 67 -8.87 -2.38 -14.42
C VAL A 67 -7.84 -1.44 -15.04
N PRO A 68 -8.19 -0.71 -16.12
CA PRO A 68 -7.30 0.29 -16.68
C PRO A 68 -6.95 1.36 -15.64
N PHE A 69 -5.67 1.69 -15.55
CA PHE A 69 -5.16 2.73 -14.67
C PHE A 69 -4.40 3.78 -15.49
N GLU A 70 -4.96 4.97 -15.58
CA GLU A 70 -4.44 6.10 -16.38
C GLU A 70 -3.57 7.06 -15.53
N GLY A 71 -3.24 6.68 -14.30
CA GLY A 71 -2.44 7.49 -13.39
C GLY A 71 -1.02 7.72 -13.89
N LYS A 72 -0.38 8.75 -13.34
CA LYS A 72 1.04 9.03 -13.54
C LYS A 72 1.79 8.75 -12.25
N ARG A 73 3.06 8.36 -12.39
CA ARG A 73 3.93 8.05 -11.25
C ARG A 73 4.00 9.18 -10.22
N GLU A 74 4.15 10.41 -10.68
CA GLU A 74 4.23 11.61 -9.86
C GLU A 74 2.93 11.95 -9.11
N ASN A 75 1.81 11.34 -9.50
CA ASN A 75 0.51 11.57 -8.88
C ASN A 75 0.18 10.53 -7.79
N ILE A 76 1.01 9.51 -7.61
CA ILE A 76 0.80 8.50 -6.58
C ILE A 76 1.29 9.04 -5.24
N VAL A 77 0.37 9.19 -4.31
CA VAL A 77 0.62 9.60 -2.92
C VAL A 77 0.46 8.37 -2.04
N ASN A 78 1.56 7.84 -1.54
CA ASN A 78 1.55 6.70 -0.62
C ASN A 78 1.73 7.16 0.83
N LEU A 79 0.84 6.69 1.70
CA LEU A 79 0.81 6.98 3.15
C LEU A 79 0.81 5.68 3.96
N PRO A 80 1.92 4.92 3.98
CA PRO A 80 2.02 3.60 4.62
C PRO A 80 2.18 3.76 6.15
N LEU A 81 1.14 4.26 6.81
CA LEU A 81 1.20 4.70 8.21
C LEU A 81 0.73 3.64 9.21
N ALA A 82 0.42 2.41 8.82
CA ALA A 82 -0.11 1.35 9.68
C ALA A 82 -1.28 1.86 10.57
N LEU A 83 -2.26 2.51 9.96
CA LEU A 83 -3.32 3.27 10.65
C LEU A 83 -4.32 2.40 11.40
N SER A 84 -4.28 1.08 11.23
CA SER A 84 -5.07 0.12 12.03
C SER A 84 -4.50 -0.11 13.43
N VAL A 85 -3.32 0.42 13.74
CA VAL A 85 -2.63 0.24 15.03
C VAL A 85 -2.42 1.59 15.72
N GLY A 86 -2.68 1.62 17.02
CA GLY A 86 -2.51 2.82 17.85
C GLY A 86 -3.55 3.90 17.60
N HIS A 87 -3.28 5.10 18.10
CA HIS A 87 -4.18 6.25 17.97
C HIS A 87 -4.06 6.90 16.59
N ILE A 88 -5.21 7.26 16.00
CA ILE A 88 -5.30 7.94 14.69
C ILE A 88 -6.05 9.28 14.79
N SER A 89 -6.33 9.76 15.98
CA SER A 89 -7.08 11.02 16.21
C SER A 89 -6.22 12.28 16.07
N GLN A 90 -4.90 12.14 16.04
CA GLN A 90 -3.98 13.26 15.92
C GLN A 90 -4.06 13.91 14.53
N THR A 91 -4.00 15.24 14.49
CA THR A 91 -3.87 15.96 13.24
C THR A 91 -2.47 15.79 12.67
N GLY A 92 -2.39 15.37 11.42
CA GLY A 92 -1.14 15.10 10.72
C GLY A 92 -0.43 13.83 11.20
N ILE A 93 0.88 13.76 10.90
CA ILE A 93 1.74 12.61 11.21
C ILE A 93 2.68 13.02 12.34
N GLY A 94 2.22 12.86 13.58
CA GLY A 94 2.94 13.27 14.79
C GLY A 94 3.56 12.08 15.56
N THR A 95 3.93 12.38 16.81
CA THR A 95 4.64 11.44 17.70
C THR A 95 3.86 10.18 18.03
N GLU A 96 2.53 10.25 18.18
CA GLU A 96 1.70 9.05 18.42
C GLU A 96 1.80 8.05 17.28
N ARG A 97 1.91 8.52 16.04
CA ARG A 97 2.09 7.65 14.87
C ARG A 97 3.49 7.06 14.82
N GLU A 98 4.50 7.85 15.17
CA GLU A 98 5.88 7.39 15.30
C GLU A 98 6.02 6.29 16.34
N GLU A 99 5.41 6.46 17.52
CA GLU A 99 5.39 5.45 18.59
C GLU A 99 4.71 4.15 18.12
N ALA A 100 3.55 4.24 17.45
CA ALA A 100 2.82 3.08 16.96
C ALA A 100 3.62 2.29 15.93
N ILE A 101 4.29 2.96 15.00
CA ILE A 101 5.13 2.32 13.99
C ILE A 101 6.38 1.71 14.63
N SER A 102 7.01 2.43 15.57
CA SER A 102 8.18 1.93 16.31
C SER A 102 7.88 0.67 17.11
N LEU A 103 6.68 0.57 17.69
CA LEU A 103 6.22 -0.66 18.38
C LEU A 103 6.08 -1.84 17.42
N LEU A 104 5.55 -1.62 16.22
CA LEU A 104 5.39 -2.67 15.21
C LEU A 104 6.76 -3.18 14.69
N THR A 105 7.72 -2.28 14.57
CA THR A 105 9.05 -2.61 14.04
C THR A 105 10.04 -3.02 15.13
N GLY A 106 9.68 -2.91 16.42
CA GLY A 106 10.56 -3.11 17.58
C GLY A 106 11.18 -4.50 17.73
N THR A 107 10.76 -5.47 16.90
CA THR A 107 11.39 -6.81 16.85
C THR A 107 12.80 -6.76 16.23
N PHE A 108 13.17 -5.68 15.55
CA PHE A 108 14.45 -5.51 14.85
C PHE A 108 15.07 -4.13 15.19
N PRO A 109 15.56 -3.90 16.42
CA PRO A 109 15.90 -2.57 16.92
C PRO A 109 16.98 -1.84 16.12
N ASP A 110 17.99 -2.53 15.62
CA ASP A 110 19.11 -1.90 14.91
C ASP A 110 18.77 -1.46 13.47
N ILE A 111 17.77 -2.10 12.86
CA ILE A 111 17.30 -1.76 11.50
C ILE A 111 16.05 -0.89 11.60
N ALA A 112 15.24 -1.09 12.62
CA ALA A 112 13.93 -0.50 12.76
C ALA A 112 13.94 1.02 12.88
N SER A 113 14.85 1.61 13.65
CA SER A 113 14.83 3.05 13.91
C SER A 113 15.11 3.88 12.65
N GLN A 114 16.09 3.49 11.85
CA GLN A 114 16.41 4.20 10.61
C GLN A 114 15.31 4.02 9.56
N VAL A 115 14.77 2.82 9.42
CA VAL A 115 13.67 2.52 8.49
C VAL A 115 12.41 3.28 8.86
N VAL A 116 12.08 3.35 10.15
CA VAL A 116 10.93 4.11 10.65
C VAL A 116 11.08 5.59 10.37
N GLU A 117 12.26 6.16 10.62
CA GLU A 117 12.52 7.58 10.38
C GLU A 117 12.39 7.92 8.89
N GLU A 118 13.01 7.15 7.99
CA GLU A 118 12.92 7.34 6.54
C GLU A 118 11.48 7.20 6.03
N MET A 119 10.73 6.22 6.55
CA MET A 119 9.33 6.01 6.19
C MET A 119 8.46 7.18 6.63
N LEU A 120 8.61 7.64 7.88
CA LEU A 120 7.85 8.77 8.42
C LEU A 120 8.18 10.08 7.71
N ASP A 121 9.44 10.31 7.40
CA ASP A 121 9.87 11.50 6.66
C ASP A 121 9.27 11.51 5.25
N THR A 122 9.27 10.37 4.59
CA THR A 122 8.65 10.22 3.27
C THR A 122 7.15 10.44 3.35
N ALA A 123 6.48 9.84 4.32
CA ALA A 123 5.05 10.02 4.53
C ALA A 123 4.69 11.48 4.89
N ARG A 124 5.46 12.15 5.73
CA ARG A 124 5.27 13.58 6.07
C ARG A 124 5.39 14.48 4.83
N LYS A 125 6.39 14.24 3.98
CA LYS A 125 6.56 14.97 2.71
C LYS A 125 5.39 14.73 1.76
N SER A 126 5.00 13.47 1.58
CA SER A 126 3.86 13.10 0.74
C SER A 126 2.54 13.71 1.25
N TYR A 127 2.33 13.69 2.56
CA TYR A 127 1.16 14.30 3.19
C TYR A 127 1.13 15.83 3.03
N ALA A 128 2.25 16.51 3.24
CA ALA A 128 2.34 17.94 3.05
C ALA A 128 2.07 18.36 1.59
N GLU A 129 2.60 17.62 0.63
CA GLU A 129 2.34 17.89 -0.79
C GLU A 129 0.88 17.59 -1.15
N LEU A 130 0.28 16.51 -0.63
CA LEU A 130 -1.13 16.21 -0.78
C LEU A 130 -2.01 17.39 -0.32
N LEU A 131 -1.79 17.88 0.90
CA LEU A 131 -2.56 19.01 1.43
C LEU A 131 -2.45 20.25 0.55
N LYS A 132 -1.24 20.56 0.11
CA LYS A 132 -0.98 21.70 -0.79
C LYS A 132 -1.72 21.56 -2.12
N GLN A 133 -1.69 20.38 -2.74
CA GLN A 133 -2.35 20.11 -4.00
C GLN A 133 -3.88 20.20 -3.86
N VAL A 134 -4.44 19.63 -2.78
CA VAL A 134 -5.88 19.70 -2.51
C VAL A 134 -6.32 21.14 -2.26
N GLN A 135 -5.54 21.93 -1.53
CA GLN A 135 -5.81 23.36 -1.34
C GLN A 135 -5.81 24.14 -2.65
N ASN A 136 -5.02 23.73 -3.62
CA ASN A 136 -5.00 24.29 -4.97
C ASN A 136 -6.14 23.79 -5.87
N GLY A 137 -7.03 22.94 -5.35
CA GLY A 137 -8.17 22.39 -6.10
C GLY A 137 -7.83 21.17 -6.96
N GLU A 138 -6.69 20.54 -6.73
CA GLU A 138 -6.37 19.29 -7.44
C GLU A 138 -7.28 18.17 -6.93
N PRO A 139 -8.03 17.48 -7.82
CA PRO A 139 -8.88 16.38 -7.42
C PRO A 139 -8.06 15.18 -6.95
N ILE A 140 -8.61 14.46 -5.98
CA ILE A 140 -8.01 13.25 -5.45
C ILE A 140 -8.89 12.03 -5.70
N ARG A 141 -8.26 10.87 -5.87
CA ARG A 141 -8.89 9.56 -5.83
C ARG A 141 -8.26 8.74 -4.72
N ILE A 142 -9.08 8.23 -3.82
CA ILE A 142 -8.61 7.41 -2.70
C ILE A 142 -8.89 5.96 -3.03
N TRP A 143 -7.83 5.14 -3.00
CA TRP A 143 -7.91 3.70 -3.19
C TRP A 143 -7.97 3.03 -1.83
N ALA A 144 -9.15 2.60 -1.44
CA ALA A 144 -9.38 1.89 -0.19
C ALA A 144 -9.92 0.49 -0.45
N SER A 145 -9.47 -0.47 0.35
CA SER A 145 -9.97 -1.84 0.38
C SER A 145 -10.68 -2.11 1.72
N ARG A 146 -11.12 -3.35 1.93
CA ARG A 146 -11.69 -3.77 3.22
C ARG A 146 -10.63 -4.13 4.25
N GLU A 147 -9.36 -4.01 3.91
CA GLU A 147 -8.28 -4.23 4.86
C GLU A 147 -8.27 -3.13 5.94
N PRO A 148 -7.93 -3.49 7.19
CA PRO A 148 -7.97 -2.56 8.31
C PRO A 148 -7.18 -1.27 8.08
N ASP A 149 -5.96 -1.35 7.56
CA ASP A 149 -5.13 -0.18 7.30
C ASP A 149 -5.73 0.75 6.23
N ALA A 150 -6.28 0.20 5.16
CA ALA A 150 -6.89 0.98 4.10
C ALA A 150 -8.18 1.67 4.57
N MET A 151 -9.01 0.98 5.40
CA MET A 151 -10.23 1.56 5.97
C MET A 151 -9.91 2.65 6.99
N CYS A 152 -8.99 2.39 7.92
CA CYS A 152 -8.54 3.41 8.87
C CYS A 152 -7.89 4.59 8.17
N GLY A 153 -7.11 4.32 7.10
CA GLY A 153 -6.51 5.32 6.25
C GLY A 153 -7.53 6.24 5.58
N LEU A 154 -8.59 5.65 5.03
CA LEU A 154 -9.69 6.41 4.45
C LEU A 154 -10.33 7.35 5.48
N TYR A 155 -10.71 6.84 6.66
CA TYR A 155 -11.34 7.66 7.70
C TYR A 155 -10.40 8.74 8.24
N TRP A 156 -9.14 8.38 8.48
CA TRP A 156 -8.12 9.33 8.91
C TRP A 156 -7.94 10.45 7.89
N LEU A 157 -7.77 10.12 6.62
CA LEU A 157 -7.58 11.12 5.57
C LEU A 157 -8.79 12.03 5.41
N MET A 158 -10.01 11.49 5.44
CA MET A 158 -11.24 12.29 5.39
C MET A 158 -11.29 13.32 6.54
N GLU A 159 -10.86 12.92 7.74
CA GLU A 159 -10.77 13.85 8.88
C GLU A 159 -9.69 14.92 8.69
N GLN A 160 -8.52 14.52 8.16
CA GLN A 160 -7.43 15.47 7.86
C GLN A 160 -7.84 16.50 6.79
N LEU A 161 -8.67 16.11 5.83
CA LEU A 161 -9.13 16.98 4.76
C LEU A 161 -10.39 17.79 5.12
N ARG A 162 -11.04 17.51 6.23
CA ARG A 162 -12.24 18.26 6.69
C ARG A 162 -12.05 19.78 6.72
N PRO A 163 -10.90 20.35 7.17
CA PRO A 163 -10.68 21.78 7.17
C PRO A 163 -10.58 22.41 5.77
N VAL A 164 -10.29 21.60 4.75
CA VAL A 164 -10.21 22.06 3.34
C VAL A 164 -11.59 22.20 2.70
N GLY A 165 -12.59 21.52 3.27
CA GLY A 165 -13.95 21.44 2.76
C GLY A 165 -14.12 20.25 1.83
N LEU A 166 -14.82 19.22 2.30
CA LEU A 166 -15.04 17.97 1.56
C LEU A 166 -15.87 18.15 0.28
N GLU A 167 -16.65 19.21 0.18
CA GLU A 167 -17.40 19.61 -1.01
C GLU A 167 -16.52 20.05 -2.18
N LYS A 168 -15.20 20.16 -1.95
CA LYS A 168 -14.21 20.52 -2.99
C LYS A 168 -13.41 19.31 -3.49
N LEU A 169 -13.69 18.12 -2.94
CA LEU A 169 -13.01 16.88 -3.29
C LEU A 169 -13.75 16.08 -4.34
#